data_3fc89c3d6aacff59d67a5297b5cd9cd2
#
_entry.id   3fc89c3d6aacff59d67a5297b5cd9cd2
#
_cell.length_a   1.000
_cell.length_b   1.000
_cell.length_c   1.000
_cell.angle_alpha   90.00
_cell.angle_beta   90.00
_cell.angle_gamma   90.00
#
_symmetry.space_group_name_H-M   'P 1'
#
loop_
_entity.id
_entity.type
_entity.pdbx_description
1 polymer ?
#
loop_
_entity_poly.entity_id
_entity_poly.type
_entity_poly.pdbx_seq_one_letter_code
_entity_poly.pdbx_strand_id
1 'polypeptide(L)'
;MFLQNAIAKRIDDNNPVKVALIGAGKFGSMFLSQVPSTIGIEVLVIADLKPENAIKACENVGWSDDLINKTKFVDKGADAIKLNEVEVVIEATGFPAAGIEHARQAFQNGKHIIMVNVEADVLAGAALAKEANSVGVVYSMAYVCHFEKLVLHVQYLLQEILLPQ
;
A
#
# COMPACT_ATOMS: atom_id res chain seq x y z
N MET A 1 5.24 -11.75 20.37
CA MET A 1 4.00 -12.05 21.10
C MET A 1 2.97 -10.90 21.02
N PHE A 2 3.31 -9.65 21.25
CA PHE A 2 2.37 -8.52 21.12
C PHE A 2 1.97 -8.17 19.67
N LEU A 3 2.84 -8.38 18.72
CA LEU A 3 2.69 -8.03 17.31
C LEU A 3 1.64 -8.86 16.57
N GLN A 4 1.58 -10.16 16.87
CA GLN A 4 0.53 -11.04 16.33
C GLN A 4 -0.87 -10.68 16.83
N ASN A 5 -0.96 -10.03 18.00
CA ASN A 5 -2.24 -9.73 18.64
C ASN A 5 -2.97 -8.54 17.97
N ALA A 6 -2.27 -7.54 17.41
CA ALA A 6 -2.92 -6.38 16.81
C ALA A 6 -3.61 -6.72 15.47
N ILE A 7 -2.91 -7.46 14.59
CA ILE A 7 -3.53 -7.93 13.34
C ILE A 7 -4.60 -8.99 13.64
N ALA A 8 -4.32 -9.93 14.58
CA ALA A 8 -5.30 -10.93 15.00
C ALA A 8 -6.60 -10.27 15.51
N LYS A 9 -6.49 -9.23 16.34
CA LYS A 9 -7.65 -8.48 16.81
C LYS A 9 -8.43 -7.85 15.65
N ARG A 10 -7.76 -7.25 14.66
CA ARG A 10 -8.45 -6.66 13.49
C ARG A 10 -9.13 -7.72 12.64
N ILE A 11 -8.53 -8.91 12.53
CA ILE A 11 -9.13 -10.07 11.86
C ILE A 11 -10.39 -10.52 12.61
N ASP A 12 -10.28 -10.66 13.95
CA ASP A 12 -11.40 -11.07 14.82
C ASP A 12 -12.55 -10.04 14.77
N ASP A 13 -12.22 -8.75 14.73
CA ASP A 13 -13.16 -7.63 14.62
C ASP A 13 -13.71 -7.44 13.17
N ASN A 14 -13.30 -8.29 12.22
CA ASN A 14 -13.63 -8.17 10.78
C ASN A 14 -13.34 -6.77 10.22
N ASN A 15 -12.23 -6.18 10.64
CA ASN A 15 -11.78 -4.85 10.26
C ASN A 15 -10.36 -4.90 9.66
N PRO A 16 -10.19 -5.43 8.44
CA PRO A 16 -8.89 -5.53 7.78
C PRO A 16 -8.27 -4.15 7.56
N VAL A 17 -6.95 -4.08 7.46
CA VAL A 17 -6.24 -2.85 7.11
C VAL A 17 -6.53 -2.50 5.65
N LYS A 18 -7.04 -1.30 5.42
CA LYS A 18 -7.45 -0.83 4.09
C LYS A 18 -6.30 -0.16 3.37
N VAL A 19 -5.97 -0.72 2.24
CA VAL A 19 -4.79 -0.36 1.46
C VAL A 19 -5.18 0.28 0.13
N ALA A 20 -4.46 1.33 -0.26
CA ALA A 20 -4.43 1.84 -1.62
C ALA A 20 -3.14 1.37 -2.32
N LEU A 21 -3.24 0.77 -3.49
CA LEU A 21 -2.11 0.49 -4.35
C LEU A 21 -2.04 1.55 -5.46
N ILE A 22 -0.86 2.16 -5.65
CA ILE A 22 -0.60 3.10 -6.74
C ILE A 22 0.46 2.50 -7.67
N GLY A 23 0.04 2.16 -8.88
CA GLY A 23 0.83 1.46 -9.88
C GLY A 23 0.61 -0.05 -9.86
N ALA A 24 -0.10 -0.56 -10.88
CA ALA A 24 -0.36 -1.99 -11.09
C ALA A 24 0.63 -2.61 -12.10
N GLY A 25 1.83 -2.06 -12.23
CA GLY A 25 2.91 -2.60 -13.03
C GLY A 25 3.49 -3.88 -12.44
N LYS A 26 4.73 -4.22 -12.81
CA LYS A 26 5.39 -5.47 -12.38
C LYS A 26 5.35 -5.67 -10.86
N PHE A 27 5.76 -4.67 -10.09
CA PHE A 27 5.80 -4.77 -8.62
C PHE A 27 4.39 -4.76 -8.00
N GLY A 28 3.49 -3.91 -8.51
CA GLY A 28 2.10 -3.90 -8.08
C GLY A 28 1.41 -5.24 -8.32
N SER A 29 1.58 -5.85 -9.50
CA SER A 29 1.03 -7.17 -9.81
C SER A 29 1.55 -8.27 -8.88
N MET A 30 2.81 -8.18 -8.46
CA MET A 30 3.39 -9.14 -7.50
C MET A 30 2.76 -9.00 -6.11
N PHE A 31 2.49 -7.78 -5.65
CA PHE A 31 1.72 -7.55 -4.43
C PHE A 31 0.30 -8.13 -4.59
N LEU A 32 -0.39 -7.80 -5.69
CA LEU A 32 -1.74 -8.26 -5.97
C LEU A 32 -1.86 -9.80 -6.01
N SER A 33 -0.83 -10.51 -6.48
CA SER A 33 -0.83 -11.98 -6.49
C SER A 33 -0.88 -12.62 -5.10
N GLN A 34 -0.46 -11.91 -4.08
CA GLN A 34 -0.40 -12.39 -2.70
C GLN A 34 -1.64 -12.00 -1.88
N VAL A 35 -2.37 -10.96 -2.30
CA VAL A 35 -3.54 -10.43 -1.57
C VAL A 35 -4.60 -11.49 -1.28
N PRO A 36 -5.01 -12.37 -2.22
CA PRO A 36 -6.05 -13.36 -1.94
C PRO A 36 -5.71 -14.35 -0.83
N SER A 37 -4.41 -14.57 -0.59
CA SER A 37 -3.91 -15.47 0.48
C SER A 37 -3.53 -14.74 1.77
N THR A 38 -3.67 -13.41 1.80
CA THR A 38 -3.24 -12.59 2.93
C THR A 38 -4.42 -12.16 3.78
N ILE A 39 -4.51 -12.71 4.98
CA ILE A 39 -5.55 -12.34 5.93
C ILE A 39 -5.20 -11.01 6.61
N GLY A 40 -6.19 -10.15 6.84
CA GLY A 40 -6.03 -8.89 7.57
C GLY A 40 -5.71 -7.67 6.71
N ILE A 41 -5.65 -7.83 5.39
CA ILE A 41 -5.45 -6.75 4.42
C ILE A 41 -6.61 -6.74 3.41
N GLU A 42 -7.11 -5.56 3.13
CA GLU A 42 -8.10 -5.30 2.07
C GLU A 42 -7.56 -4.24 1.12
N VAL A 43 -7.44 -4.57 -0.17
CA VAL A 43 -7.11 -3.57 -1.20
C VAL A 43 -8.40 -2.85 -1.60
N LEU A 44 -8.60 -1.66 -1.04
CA LEU A 44 -9.81 -0.88 -1.25
C LEU A 44 -9.82 -0.20 -2.63
N VAL A 45 -8.64 0.25 -3.08
CA VAL A 45 -8.50 1.00 -4.33
C VAL A 45 -7.16 0.72 -4.98
N ILE A 46 -7.18 0.65 -6.30
CA ILE A 46 -5.98 0.57 -7.14
C ILE A 46 -5.97 1.77 -8.09
N ALA A 47 -4.89 2.54 -8.07
CA ALA A 47 -4.67 3.64 -9.00
C ALA A 47 -3.63 3.23 -10.06
N ASP A 48 -3.98 3.41 -11.31
CA ASP A 48 -3.07 3.24 -12.45
C ASP A 48 -3.47 4.23 -13.54
N LEU A 49 -2.50 4.74 -14.30
CA LEU A 49 -2.77 5.68 -15.41
C LEU A 49 -3.81 5.14 -16.40
N LYS A 50 -3.92 3.84 -16.47
CA LYS A 50 -4.93 3.10 -17.25
C LYS A 50 -5.61 2.09 -16.34
N PRO A 51 -6.74 2.43 -15.71
CA PRO A 51 -7.45 1.56 -14.78
C PRO A 51 -7.77 0.16 -15.34
N GLU A 52 -8.00 0.08 -16.65
CA GLU A 52 -8.19 -1.20 -17.35
C GLU A 52 -6.97 -2.13 -17.28
N ASN A 53 -5.75 -1.58 -17.18
CA ASN A 53 -4.55 -2.37 -16.99
C ASN A 53 -4.47 -2.92 -15.56
N ALA A 54 -4.92 -2.15 -14.58
CA ALA A 54 -5.00 -2.61 -13.19
C ALA A 54 -6.00 -3.76 -13.04
N ILE A 55 -7.17 -3.67 -13.69
CA ILE A 55 -8.17 -4.75 -13.72
C ILE A 55 -7.55 -6.02 -14.33
N LYS A 56 -6.93 -5.90 -15.50
CA LYS A 56 -6.24 -7.02 -16.15
C LYS A 56 -5.12 -7.62 -15.29
N ALA A 57 -4.40 -6.78 -14.54
CA ALA A 57 -3.37 -7.26 -13.62
C ALA A 57 -3.98 -8.14 -12.51
N CYS A 58 -5.14 -7.73 -11.95
CA CYS A 58 -5.87 -8.53 -10.98
C CYS A 58 -6.35 -9.86 -11.57
N GLU A 59 -6.95 -9.84 -12.77
CA GLU A 59 -7.38 -11.05 -13.48
C GLU A 59 -6.22 -12.01 -13.72
N ASN A 60 -5.08 -11.49 -14.21
CA ASN A 60 -3.89 -12.29 -14.52
C ASN A 60 -3.27 -12.97 -13.30
N VAL A 61 -3.43 -12.39 -12.11
CA VAL A 61 -2.93 -12.98 -10.85
C VAL A 61 -4.00 -13.80 -10.12
N GLY A 62 -5.16 -14.03 -10.74
CA GLY A 62 -6.18 -14.96 -10.25
C GLY A 62 -7.15 -14.39 -9.23
N TRP A 63 -7.39 -13.07 -9.25
CA TRP A 63 -8.46 -12.49 -8.43
C TRP A 63 -9.82 -12.97 -8.92
N SER A 64 -10.74 -13.24 -7.99
CA SER A 64 -12.12 -13.52 -8.32
C SER A 64 -12.87 -12.25 -8.77
N ASP A 65 -13.91 -12.43 -9.58
CA ASP A 65 -14.78 -11.33 -10.00
C ASP A 65 -15.35 -10.55 -8.80
N ASP A 66 -15.68 -11.25 -7.71
CA ASP A 66 -16.18 -10.63 -6.48
C ASP A 66 -15.15 -9.69 -5.86
N LEU A 67 -13.88 -10.07 -5.86
CA LEU A 67 -12.80 -9.25 -5.31
C LEU A 67 -12.54 -8.03 -6.20
N ILE A 68 -12.53 -8.22 -7.52
CA ILE A 68 -12.38 -7.14 -8.49
C ILE A 68 -13.54 -6.14 -8.36
N ASN A 69 -14.79 -6.63 -8.27
CA ASN A 69 -15.98 -5.78 -8.16
C ASN A 69 -16.05 -4.98 -6.86
N LYS A 70 -15.42 -5.46 -5.78
CA LYS A 70 -15.32 -4.73 -4.50
C LYS A 70 -14.23 -3.67 -4.49
N THR A 71 -13.25 -3.78 -5.37
CA THR A 71 -12.10 -2.88 -5.44
C THR A 71 -12.40 -1.70 -6.36
N LYS A 72 -12.07 -0.48 -5.94
CA LYS A 72 -12.17 0.70 -6.79
C LYS A 72 -10.95 0.79 -7.71
N PHE A 73 -11.17 1.22 -8.94
CA PHE A 73 -10.11 1.49 -9.91
C PHE A 73 -10.18 2.95 -10.33
N VAL A 74 -9.06 3.67 -10.21
CA VAL A 74 -8.96 5.10 -10.51
C VAL A 74 -7.72 5.39 -11.35
N ASP A 75 -7.72 6.50 -12.09
CA ASP A 75 -6.62 6.90 -12.96
C ASP A 75 -5.55 7.76 -12.24
N LYS A 76 -5.86 8.30 -11.05
CA LYS A 76 -4.97 9.17 -10.30
C LYS A 76 -4.68 8.64 -8.90
N GLY A 77 -3.38 8.58 -8.55
CA GLY A 77 -2.96 8.22 -7.19
C GLY A 77 -3.52 9.15 -6.12
N ALA A 78 -3.64 10.44 -6.44
CA ALA A 78 -4.24 11.42 -5.54
C ALA A 78 -5.69 11.09 -5.14
N ASP A 79 -6.48 10.53 -6.04
CA ASP A 79 -7.87 10.17 -5.75
C ASP A 79 -7.95 8.94 -4.85
N ALA A 80 -7.02 8.00 -5.01
CA ALA A 80 -6.89 6.86 -4.11
C ALA A 80 -6.46 7.28 -2.69
N ILE A 81 -5.47 8.19 -2.58
CA ILE A 81 -4.96 8.69 -1.31
C ILE A 81 -6.02 9.44 -0.50
N LYS A 82 -6.90 10.18 -1.17
CA LYS A 82 -7.96 10.98 -0.52
C LYS A 82 -9.11 10.18 0.06
N LEU A 83 -9.22 8.88 -0.22
CA LEU A 83 -10.28 8.05 0.37
C LEU A 83 -10.07 7.96 1.89
N ASN A 84 -11.08 8.36 2.65
CA ASN A 84 -10.99 8.41 4.12
C ASN A 84 -10.69 7.04 4.72
N GLU A 85 -11.22 5.99 4.14
CA GLU A 85 -11.10 4.61 4.62
C GLU A 85 -9.70 4.02 4.41
N VAL A 86 -8.91 4.55 3.48
CA VAL A 86 -7.53 4.11 3.24
C VAL A 86 -6.67 4.46 4.44
N GLU A 87 -5.91 3.49 4.94
CA GLU A 87 -4.97 3.65 6.05
C GLU A 87 -3.53 3.66 5.57
N VAL A 88 -3.24 2.80 4.60
CA VAL A 88 -1.88 2.61 4.07
C VAL A 88 -1.86 2.76 2.56
N VAL A 89 -0.89 3.50 2.06
CA VAL A 89 -0.61 3.65 0.64
C VAL A 89 0.61 2.80 0.27
N ILE A 90 0.50 1.99 -0.78
CA ILE A 90 1.63 1.29 -1.39
C ILE A 90 1.94 1.99 -2.70
N GLU A 91 3.10 2.62 -2.77
CA GLU A 91 3.57 3.35 -3.95
C GLU A 91 4.50 2.48 -4.79
N ALA A 92 4.05 2.07 -5.97
CA ALA A 92 4.74 1.13 -6.85
C ALA A 92 4.81 1.61 -8.32
N THR A 93 4.74 2.93 -8.56
CA THR A 93 4.77 3.48 -9.93
C THR A 93 6.13 3.35 -10.60
N GLY A 94 7.22 3.29 -9.83
CA GLY A 94 8.58 3.32 -10.36
C GLY A 94 8.98 4.68 -10.98
N PHE A 95 8.16 5.72 -10.84
CA PHE A 95 8.45 7.06 -11.33
C PHE A 95 8.78 7.99 -10.14
N PRO A 96 10.03 8.44 -9.98
CA PRO A 96 10.50 9.10 -8.77
C PRO A 96 9.69 10.33 -8.37
N ALA A 97 9.39 11.21 -9.32
CA ALA A 97 8.65 12.44 -9.05
C ALA A 97 7.23 12.16 -8.56
N ALA A 98 6.56 11.16 -9.16
CA ALA A 98 5.24 10.74 -8.71
C ALA A 98 5.29 10.12 -7.31
N GLY A 99 6.29 9.28 -7.03
CA GLY A 99 6.47 8.66 -5.72
C GLY A 99 6.64 9.68 -4.59
N ILE A 100 7.47 10.71 -4.82
CA ILE A 100 7.67 11.80 -3.86
C ILE A 100 6.37 12.59 -3.64
N GLU A 101 5.65 12.89 -4.71
CA GLU A 101 4.38 13.62 -4.63
C GLU A 101 3.31 12.80 -3.90
N HIS A 102 3.16 11.52 -4.22
CA HIS A 102 2.24 10.61 -3.54
C HIS A 102 2.56 10.48 -2.05
N ALA A 103 3.85 10.42 -1.69
CA ALA A 103 4.26 10.37 -0.29
C ALA A 103 3.79 11.60 0.49
N ARG A 104 4.04 12.80 -0.05
CA ARG A 104 3.59 14.04 0.58
C ARG A 104 2.08 14.16 0.68
N GLN A 105 1.37 13.75 -0.37
CA GLN A 105 -0.10 13.70 -0.33
C GLN A 105 -0.60 12.71 0.72
N ALA A 106 0.04 11.54 0.86
CA ALA A 106 -0.29 10.57 1.90
C ALA A 106 -0.11 11.19 3.30
N PHE A 107 1.00 11.88 3.57
CA PHE A 107 1.26 12.56 4.84
C PHE A 107 0.21 13.65 5.15
N GLN A 108 -0.14 14.47 4.16
CA GLN A 108 -1.17 15.50 4.28
C GLN A 108 -2.55 14.94 4.61
N ASN A 109 -2.83 13.69 4.20
CA ASN A 109 -4.08 13.01 4.47
C ASN A 109 -3.99 12.05 5.66
N GLY A 110 -2.90 12.10 6.45
CA GLY A 110 -2.71 11.24 7.63
C GLY A 110 -2.57 9.75 7.30
N LYS A 111 -2.07 9.42 6.09
CA LYS A 111 -1.90 8.03 5.64
C LYS A 111 -0.46 7.59 5.80
N HIS A 112 -0.29 6.35 6.24
CA HIS A 112 1.01 5.68 6.20
C HIS A 112 1.39 5.32 4.76
N ILE A 113 2.68 5.24 4.45
CA ILE A 113 3.12 4.86 3.10
C ILE A 113 4.23 3.82 3.12
N ILE A 114 4.10 2.86 2.21
CA ILE A 114 5.12 1.87 1.88
C ILE A 114 5.62 2.21 0.48
N MET A 115 6.86 2.67 0.42
CA MET A 115 7.54 3.03 -0.81
C MET A 115 8.19 1.81 -1.44
N VAL A 116 7.67 1.36 -2.57
CA VAL A 116 8.29 0.31 -3.41
C VAL A 116 9.17 0.96 -4.49
N ASN A 117 8.97 2.24 -4.74
CA ASN A 117 9.70 3.05 -5.71
C ASN A 117 11.08 3.44 -5.15
N VAL A 118 12.06 2.57 -5.41
CA VAL A 118 13.45 2.73 -4.90
C VAL A 118 14.07 4.04 -5.35
N GLU A 119 13.78 4.46 -6.58
CA GLU A 119 14.32 5.68 -7.17
C GLU A 119 13.82 6.93 -6.43
N ALA A 120 12.57 6.94 -6.00
CA ALA A 120 12.02 8.02 -5.18
C ALA A 120 12.68 8.06 -3.80
N ASP A 121 12.90 6.90 -3.19
CA ASP A 121 13.57 6.80 -1.89
C ASP A 121 15.02 7.26 -1.94
N VAL A 122 15.77 6.86 -2.95
CA VAL A 122 17.15 7.30 -3.16
C VAL A 122 17.24 8.83 -3.30
N LEU A 123 16.27 9.45 -3.98
CA LEU A 123 16.25 10.90 -4.18
C LEU A 123 15.82 11.68 -2.94
N ALA A 124 14.84 11.20 -2.20
CA ALA A 124 14.17 12.00 -1.19
C ALA A 124 13.84 11.26 0.12
N GLY A 125 14.19 9.96 0.25
CA GLY A 125 13.75 9.11 1.36
C GLY A 125 14.03 9.69 2.75
N ALA A 126 15.25 10.22 2.98
CA ALA A 126 15.60 10.83 4.25
C ALA A 126 14.74 12.07 4.58
N ALA A 127 14.39 12.87 3.58
CA ALA A 127 13.51 14.02 3.75
C ALA A 127 12.07 13.58 3.99
N LEU A 128 11.58 12.61 3.22
CA LEU A 128 10.24 12.05 3.37
C LEU A 128 10.04 11.38 4.73
N ALA A 129 11.02 10.63 5.22
CA ALA A 129 10.98 10.05 6.56
C ALA A 129 10.85 11.12 7.65
N LYS A 130 11.58 12.22 7.53
CA LYS A 130 11.49 13.35 8.46
C LYS A 130 10.13 14.05 8.38
N GLU A 131 9.61 14.26 7.15
CA GLU A 131 8.28 14.83 6.93
C GLU A 131 7.19 13.94 7.56
N ALA A 132 7.23 12.62 7.32
CA ALA A 132 6.30 11.63 7.89
C ALA A 132 6.31 11.66 9.43
N ASN A 133 7.49 11.63 10.05
CA ASN A 133 7.64 11.69 11.50
C ASN A 133 7.04 12.97 12.08
N SER A 134 7.15 14.10 11.39
CA SER A 134 6.62 15.38 11.87
C SER A 134 5.10 15.42 11.95
N VAL A 135 4.40 14.56 11.22
CA VAL A 135 2.93 14.44 11.19
C VAL A 135 2.42 13.12 11.81
N GLY A 136 3.30 12.34 12.42
CA GLY A 136 2.93 11.11 13.13
C GLY A 136 2.50 9.94 12.23
N VAL A 137 3.00 9.87 10.98
CA VAL A 137 2.75 8.73 10.09
C VAL A 137 4.03 7.99 9.78
N VAL A 138 3.89 6.74 9.36
CA VAL A 138 5.01 5.88 8.99
C VAL A 138 5.32 6.03 7.51
N TYR A 139 6.59 6.30 7.20
CA TYR A 139 7.18 6.13 5.89
C TYR A 139 8.14 4.95 5.96
N SER A 140 7.91 3.95 5.15
CA SER A 140 8.79 2.78 5.10
C SER A 140 9.07 2.38 3.66
N MET A 141 10.29 1.89 3.44
CA MET A 141 10.69 1.36 2.16
C MET A 141 10.58 -0.16 2.13
N ALA A 142 9.93 -0.68 1.09
CA ALA A 142 9.92 -2.11 0.82
C ALA A 142 11.16 -2.49 0.01
N TYR A 143 12.20 -3.02 0.67
CA TYR A 143 13.34 -3.63 -0.02
C TYR A 143 12.91 -4.96 -0.65
N VAL A 144 12.73 -4.96 -1.95
CA VAL A 144 12.24 -6.12 -2.71
C VAL A 144 13.39 -7.05 -3.11
N CYS A 145 14.24 -7.42 -2.14
CA CYS A 145 15.28 -8.42 -2.41
C CYS A 145 14.74 -9.87 -2.46
N HIS A 146 13.51 -10.11 -1.95
CA HIS A 146 12.85 -11.41 -1.98
C HIS A 146 11.37 -11.19 -2.22
N PHE A 147 10.95 -11.34 -3.44
CA PHE A 147 9.58 -11.10 -3.93
C PHE A 147 8.47 -11.84 -3.16
N GLU A 148 8.80 -12.97 -2.56
CA GLU A 148 7.88 -13.75 -1.73
C GLU A 148 7.51 -13.08 -0.40
N LYS A 149 8.18 -11.97 -0.02
CA LYS A 149 8.06 -11.33 1.28
C LYS A 149 7.45 -9.92 1.25
N LEU A 150 7.00 -9.42 0.10
CA LEU A 150 6.43 -8.07 0.04
C LEU A 150 5.20 -7.95 0.96
N VAL A 151 4.32 -8.93 0.92
CA VAL A 151 3.15 -8.96 1.81
C VAL A 151 3.56 -9.16 3.27
N LEU A 152 4.54 -10.02 3.56
CA LEU A 152 5.08 -10.16 4.91
C LEU A 152 5.71 -8.86 5.40
N HIS A 153 6.35 -8.11 4.51
CA HIS A 153 6.92 -6.81 4.85
C HIS A 153 5.81 -5.78 5.09
N VAL A 154 4.78 -5.76 4.25
CA VAL A 154 3.56 -4.97 4.48
C VAL A 154 2.93 -5.34 5.82
N GLN A 155 2.77 -6.62 6.12
CA GLN A 155 2.23 -7.09 7.40
C GLN A 155 3.13 -6.68 8.59
N TYR A 156 4.45 -6.76 8.44
CA TYR A 156 5.39 -6.32 9.47
C TYR A 156 5.27 -4.81 9.73
N LEU A 157 5.22 -4.00 8.68
CA LEU A 157 5.07 -2.55 8.80
C LEU A 157 3.70 -2.15 9.36
N LEU A 158 2.66 -2.86 8.98
CA LEU A 158 1.33 -2.68 9.59
C LEU A 158 1.33 -2.96 11.08
N GLN A 159 2.21 -3.85 11.54
CA GLN A 159 2.39 -4.11 12.97
C GLN A 159 3.00 -2.92 13.69
N GLU A 160 4.00 -2.25 13.10
CA GLU A 160 4.57 -1.03 13.67
C GLU A 160 3.57 0.14 13.72
N ILE A 161 2.72 0.24 12.68
CA ILE A 161 1.66 1.26 12.59
C ILE A 161 0.57 1.06 13.65
N LEU A 162 0.25 -0.19 14.01
CA LEU A 162 -0.84 -0.53 14.92
C LEU A 162 -0.42 -0.60 16.39
N LEU A 163 0.88 -0.47 16.70
CA LEU A 163 1.33 -0.40 18.09
C LEU A 163 1.09 1.03 18.63
N PRO A 164 0.45 1.18 19.80
CA PRO A 164 0.40 2.45 20.49
C PRO A 164 1.84 2.87 20.84
N GLN A 165 2.21 4.08 20.42
CA GLN A 165 3.45 4.74 20.83
C GLN A 165 3.40 5.16 22.29
#